data_65416817710c0c3f96c85bcf4586a709
#
_entry.id   65416817710c0c3f96c85bcf4586a709
#
_cell.length_a   1.000
_cell.length_b   1.000
_cell.length_c   1.000
_cell.angle_alpha   90.00
_cell.angle_beta   90.00
_cell.angle_gamma   90.00
#
_symmetry.space_group_name_H-M   'P 1'
#
loop_
_entity.id
_entity.type
_entity.pdbx_description
1 polymer ?
#
loop_
_entity_poly.entity_id
_entity_poly.type
_entity_poly.pdbx_seq_one_letter_code
_entity_poly.pdbx_strand_id
1 'polypeptide(L)'
;MTKTFRRKLDLKAGRVDMSHGAGGRAMAELISSIFKDAFGNELLDQGNDQASFPTPSGGRMVMTTDGYVVSPIFFPGGDIGSLAVHGTVNDLAMAGAKPLYLSASYIIEEGFPLGDLKRI
;
A
#
# COMPACT_ATOMS: atom_id res chain seq x y z
N MET A 1 -6.93 34.81 3.27
CA MET A 1 -6.07 33.61 3.10
C MET A 1 -6.29 32.70 4.31
N THR A 2 -7.13 31.70 4.16
CA THR A 2 -7.42 30.72 5.24
C THR A 2 -6.23 29.77 5.33
N LYS A 3 -5.44 29.86 6.40
CA LYS A 3 -4.39 28.88 6.69
C LYS A 3 -5.08 27.53 6.94
N THR A 4 -5.03 26.65 5.97
CA THR A 4 -5.45 25.26 6.13
C THR A 4 -4.47 24.60 7.08
N PHE A 5 -4.87 24.37 8.31
CA PHE A 5 -4.08 23.70 9.34
C PHE A 5 -3.99 22.21 8.93
N ARG A 6 -2.98 21.83 8.16
CA ARG A 6 -2.66 20.42 7.89
C ARG A 6 -2.03 19.88 9.18
N ARG A 7 -2.77 19.07 9.89
CA ARG A 7 -2.23 18.29 11.01
C ARG A 7 -1.35 17.20 10.40
N LYS A 8 -0.04 17.41 10.42
CA LYS A 8 0.94 16.45 9.91
C LYS A 8 0.87 15.18 10.76
N LEU A 9 0.90 14.00 10.11
CA LEU A 9 0.95 12.73 10.82
C LEU A 9 2.18 12.66 11.73
N ASP A 10 1.97 12.24 12.96
CA ASP A 10 3.07 11.96 13.89
C ASP A 10 3.59 10.54 13.66
N LEU A 11 4.61 10.43 12.82
CA LEU A 11 5.23 9.14 12.49
C LEU A 11 6.06 8.55 13.64
N LYS A 12 6.36 9.33 14.70
CA LYS A 12 7.14 8.85 15.85
C LYS A 12 6.29 8.23 16.94
N ALA A 13 5.19 8.88 17.29
CA ALA A 13 4.32 8.47 18.39
C ALA A 13 2.88 8.21 17.97
N GLY A 14 2.50 8.56 16.74
CA GLY A 14 1.13 8.40 16.23
C GLY A 14 0.77 6.93 15.98
N ARG A 15 -0.52 6.69 16.05
CA ARG A 15 -1.11 5.36 15.78
C ARG A 15 -2.30 5.50 14.84
N VAL A 16 -2.60 4.42 14.14
CA VAL A 16 -3.82 4.30 13.36
C VAL A 16 -5.01 4.31 14.29
N ASP A 17 -6.05 5.07 13.96
CA ASP A 17 -7.33 5.10 14.65
C ASP A 17 -8.50 5.04 13.65
N MET A 18 -9.71 4.92 14.15
CA MET A 18 -10.92 4.78 13.30
C MET A 18 -11.14 5.94 12.33
N SER A 19 -10.61 7.14 12.59
CA SER A 19 -10.73 8.27 11.66
C SER A 19 -9.95 8.06 10.36
N HIS A 20 -8.88 7.24 10.39
CA HIS A 20 -8.09 6.90 9.23
C HIS A 20 -8.83 5.95 8.26
N GLY A 21 -9.86 5.23 8.74
CA GLY A 21 -10.73 4.38 7.92
C GLY A 21 -12.04 5.04 7.47
N ALA A 22 -12.34 6.25 7.94
CA ALA A 22 -13.65 6.89 7.75
C ALA A 22 -13.83 7.64 6.41
N GLY A 23 -12.86 7.60 5.49
CA GLY A 23 -12.95 8.28 4.20
C GLY A 23 -12.79 9.80 4.22
N GLY A 24 -12.41 10.38 5.38
CA GLY A 24 -12.26 11.82 5.58
C GLY A 24 -10.82 12.32 5.43
N ARG A 25 -10.56 13.51 6.03
CA ARG A 25 -9.23 14.14 5.95
C ARG A 25 -8.11 13.32 6.56
N ALA A 26 -8.37 12.58 7.63
CA ALA A 26 -7.37 11.74 8.28
C ALA A 26 -6.93 10.60 7.36
N MET A 27 -7.87 9.97 6.67
CA MET A 27 -7.58 8.96 5.64
C MET A 27 -6.79 9.55 4.48
N ALA A 28 -7.18 10.70 3.96
CA ALA A 28 -6.47 11.38 2.88
C ALA A 28 -5.04 11.75 3.27
N GLU A 29 -4.82 12.19 4.51
CA GLU A 29 -3.49 12.49 5.04
C GLU A 29 -2.64 11.22 5.20
N LEU A 30 -3.23 10.13 5.70
CA LEU A 30 -2.56 8.82 5.80
C LEU A 30 -2.10 8.34 4.42
N ILE A 31 -3.00 8.35 3.44
CA ILE A 31 -2.70 7.94 2.07
C ILE A 31 -1.59 8.82 1.47
N SER A 32 -1.69 10.14 1.63
CA SER A 32 -0.71 11.08 1.07
C SER A 32 0.66 10.95 1.71
N SER A 33 0.73 10.81 3.05
CA SER A 33 1.98 10.91 3.80
C SER A 33 2.72 9.59 3.94
N ILE A 34 2.05 8.45 3.75
CA ILE A 34 2.66 7.13 3.83
C ILE A 34 2.63 6.45 2.47
N PHE A 35 1.44 6.18 1.93
CA PHE A 35 1.32 5.36 0.72
C PHE A 35 1.79 6.07 -0.54
N LYS A 36 1.37 7.33 -0.78
CA LYS A 36 1.85 8.09 -1.94
C LYS A 36 3.32 8.49 -1.81
N ASP A 37 3.81 8.72 -0.61
CA ASP A 37 5.23 9.00 -0.36
C ASP A 37 6.10 7.78 -0.69
N ALA A 38 5.63 6.57 -0.39
CA ALA A 38 6.36 5.32 -0.63
C ALA A 38 6.20 4.77 -2.06
N PHE A 39 5.00 4.84 -2.62
CA PHE A 39 4.63 4.14 -3.86
C PHE A 39 4.22 5.08 -5.00
N GLY A 40 4.40 6.40 -4.87
CA GLY A 40 3.97 7.40 -5.85
C GLY A 40 4.40 7.06 -7.27
N ASN A 41 3.42 6.99 -8.18
CA ASN A 41 3.61 6.74 -9.60
C ASN A 41 2.38 7.24 -10.38
N GLU A 42 2.47 7.27 -11.70
CA GLU A 42 1.42 7.80 -12.58
C GLU A 42 0.05 7.13 -12.37
N LEU A 43 0.00 5.86 -11.98
CA LEU A 43 -1.25 5.15 -11.75
C LEU A 43 -1.88 5.54 -10.41
N LEU A 44 -1.08 5.60 -9.35
CA LEU A 44 -1.55 5.99 -8.02
C LEU A 44 -1.90 7.49 -7.97
N ASP A 45 -1.21 8.31 -8.73
CA ASP A 45 -1.41 9.76 -8.77
C ASP A 45 -2.68 10.17 -9.50
N GLN A 46 -3.32 9.27 -10.26
CA GLN A 46 -4.65 9.52 -10.83
C GLN A 46 -5.67 9.89 -9.75
N GLY A 47 -5.51 9.38 -8.53
CA GLY A 47 -6.34 9.72 -7.36
C GLY A 47 -7.79 9.30 -7.49
N ASN A 48 -8.10 8.35 -8.36
CA ASN A 48 -9.40 7.76 -8.56
C ASN A 48 -9.56 6.48 -7.73
N ASP A 49 -10.77 5.94 -7.67
CA ASP A 49 -11.04 4.64 -7.03
C ASP A 49 -10.41 3.47 -7.79
N GLN A 50 -10.06 3.68 -9.05
CA GLN A 50 -9.40 2.71 -9.93
C GLN A 50 -8.15 3.31 -10.57
N ALA A 51 -7.23 2.47 -11.00
CA ALA A 51 -6.14 2.84 -11.89
C ALA A 51 -6.46 2.40 -13.34
N SER A 52 -6.18 3.28 -14.30
CA SER A 52 -6.33 2.98 -15.72
C SER A 52 -4.95 2.97 -16.38
N PHE A 53 -4.69 1.91 -17.14
CA PHE A 53 -3.42 1.74 -17.84
C PHE A 53 -3.62 1.01 -19.18
N PRO A 54 -2.76 1.25 -20.17
CA PRO A 54 -2.85 0.56 -21.45
C PRO A 54 -2.64 -0.95 -21.30
N THR A 55 -3.41 -1.74 -22.03
CA THR A 55 -3.13 -3.18 -22.12
C THR A 55 -1.94 -3.41 -23.06
N PRO A 56 -1.03 -4.35 -22.72
CA PRO A 56 0.02 -4.75 -23.63
C PRO A 56 -0.57 -5.29 -24.95
N SER A 57 0.02 -4.95 -26.07
CA SER A 57 -0.39 -5.46 -27.37
C SER A 57 0.04 -6.94 -27.51
N GLY A 58 -0.94 -7.83 -27.65
CA GLY A 58 -0.73 -9.27 -27.86
C GLY A 58 -0.46 -10.07 -26.57
N GLY A 59 -0.55 -11.38 -26.68
CA GLY A 59 -0.32 -12.29 -25.56
C GLY A 59 -1.53 -12.50 -24.66
N ARG A 60 -1.27 -13.02 -23.45
CA ARG A 60 -2.26 -13.27 -22.41
C ARG A 60 -1.92 -12.45 -21.16
N MET A 61 -2.92 -11.91 -20.51
CA MET A 61 -2.76 -11.35 -19.18
C MET A 61 -2.93 -12.45 -18.13
N VAL A 62 -2.05 -12.43 -17.14
CA VAL A 62 -2.12 -13.28 -15.95
C VAL A 62 -2.29 -12.36 -14.74
N MET A 63 -3.21 -12.70 -13.88
CA MET A 63 -3.47 -12.00 -12.62
C MET A 63 -3.49 -13.01 -11.49
N THR A 64 -2.86 -12.70 -10.39
CA THR A 64 -2.97 -13.42 -9.13
C THR A 64 -3.26 -12.45 -8.01
N THR A 65 -3.84 -12.93 -6.92
CA THR A 65 -4.07 -12.17 -5.71
C THR A 65 -3.87 -13.10 -4.52
N ASP A 66 -3.24 -12.59 -3.47
CA ASP A 66 -3.00 -13.34 -2.25
C ASP A 66 -3.11 -12.41 -1.03
N GLY A 67 -3.26 -13.00 0.15
CA GLY A 67 -3.32 -12.30 1.43
C GLY A 67 -2.28 -12.87 2.39
N TYR A 68 -1.57 -11.98 3.07
CA TYR A 68 -0.45 -12.36 3.93
C TYR A 68 -0.72 -11.99 5.38
N VAL A 69 -0.46 -12.95 6.26
CA VAL A 69 -0.47 -12.78 7.71
C VAL A 69 0.79 -13.43 8.26
N VAL A 70 1.57 -12.69 9.03
CA VAL A 70 2.79 -13.20 9.65
C VAL A 70 3.01 -12.57 11.02
N SER A 71 3.50 -13.36 11.97
CA SER A 71 3.90 -12.89 13.29
C SER A 71 5.27 -13.51 13.66
N PRO A 72 6.27 -12.69 14.03
CA PRO A 72 6.22 -11.21 14.07
C PRO A 72 6.17 -10.59 12.67
N ILE A 73 5.65 -9.35 12.58
CA ILE A 73 5.53 -8.60 11.31
C ILE A 73 6.90 -8.28 10.71
N PHE A 74 7.89 -7.98 11.55
CA PHE A 74 9.29 -7.84 11.19
C PHE A 74 10.06 -9.08 11.63
N PHE A 75 10.81 -9.67 10.74
CA PHE A 75 11.57 -10.90 10.99
C PHE A 75 12.96 -10.82 10.33
N PRO A 76 13.89 -11.70 10.69
CA PRO A 76 15.19 -11.76 10.04
C PRO A 76 15.06 -11.96 8.53
N GLY A 77 15.54 -11.01 7.74
CA GLY A 77 15.51 -11.04 6.29
C GLY A 77 14.33 -10.33 5.63
N GLY A 78 13.37 -9.78 6.40
CA GLY A 78 12.25 -9.05 5.81
C GLY A 78 11.16 -8.63 6.77
N ASP A 79 10.01 -8.32 6.20
CA ASP A 79 8.78 -7.95 6.87
C ASP A 79 7.56 -8.45 6.08
N ILE A 80 6.36 -8.17 6.56
CA ILE A 80 5.13 -8.56 5.87
C ILE A 80 5.00 -7.94 4.48
N GLY A 81 5.52 -6.72 4.27
CA GLY A 81 5.49 -6.05 2.96
C GLY A 81 6.37 -6.77 1.93
N SER A 82 7.62 -7.05 2.30
CA SER A 82 8.53 -7.83 1.44
C SER A 82 8.01 -9.24 1.17
N LEU A 83 7.40 -9.88 2.18
CA LEU A 83 6.76 -11.19 2.04
C LEU A 83 5.61 -11.14 1.02
N ALA A 84 4.75 -10.13 1.11
CA ALA A 84 3.60 -9.98 0.22
C ALA A 84 4.03 -9.78 -1.24
N VAL A 85 5.03 -8.95 -1.50
CA VAL A 85 5.56 -8.73 -2.85
C VAL A 85 6.19 -10.00 -3.40
N HIS A 86 7.08 -10.64 -2.66
CA HIS A 86 7.79 -11.83 -3.12
C HIS A 86 6.85 -13.00 -3.35
N GLY A 87 5.91 -13.26 -2.44
CA GLY A 87 4.95 -14.35 -2.59
C GLY A 87 4.07 -14.18 -3.81
N THR A 88 3.51 -12.99 -4.01
CA THR A 88 2.65 -12.68 -5.17
C THR A 88 3.42 -12.76 -6.50
N VAL A 89 4.66 -12.28 -6.53
CA VAL A 89 5.51 -12.39 -7.72
C VAL A 89 5.89 -13.84 -8.03
N ASN A 90 6.08 -14.67 -7.00
CA ASN A 90 6.33 -16.10 -7.19
C ASN A 90 5.16 -16.81 -7.87
N ASP A 91 3.91 -16.45 -7.53
CA ASP A 91 2.73 -17.00 -8.20
C ASP A 91 2.70 -16.65 -9.71
N LEU A 92 3.04 -15.41 -10.06
CA LEU A 92 3.18 -15.01 -11.47
C LEU A 92 4.31 -15.78 -12.17
N ALA A 93 5.41 -16.02 -11.49
CA ALA A 93 6.54 -16.76 -12.03
C ALA A 93 6.17 -18.21 -12.36
N MET A 94 5.30 -18.86 -11.58
CA MET A 94 4.79 -20.20 -11.85
C MET A 94 4.00 -20.28 -13.17
N ALA A 95 3.38 -19.17 -13.58
CA ALA A 95 2.72 -19.06 -14.89
C ALA A 95 3.66 -18.60 -16.03
N GLY A 96 4.95 -18.37 -15.74
CA GLY A 96 5.92 -17.81 -16.69
C GLY A 96 5.60 -16.36 -17.08
N ALA A 97 4.86 -15.64 -16.23
CA ALA A 97 4.41 -14.28 -16.51
C ALA A 97 5.41 -13.24 -15.99
N LYS A 98 5.52 -12.12 -16.70
CA LYS A 98 6.29 -10.95 -16.25
C LYS A 98 5.39 -10.06 -15.40
N PRO A 99 5.77 -9.71 -14.15
CA PRO A 99 5.03 -8.77 -13.35
C PRO A 99 5.10 -7.37 -13.99
N LEU A 100 3.96 -6.72 -14.15
CA LEU A 100 3.85 -5.37 -14.72
C LEU A 100 3.28 -4.38 -13.70
N TYR A 101 2.26 -4.79 -12.97
CA TYR A 101 1.54 -3.97 -12.01
C TYR A 101 1.27 -4.76 -10.75
N LEU A 102 1.25 -4.08 -9.63
CA LEU A 102 0.88 -4.63 -8.33
C LEU A 102 -0.23 -3.76 -7.75
N SER A 103 -1.30 -4.39 -7.28
CA SER A 103 -2.26 -3.74 -6.39
C SER A 103 -2.04 -4.27 -4.97
N ALA A 104 -2.13 -3.38 -3.98
CA ALA A 104 -1.96 -3.76 -2.59
C ALA A 104 -3.17 -3.32 -1.76
N SER A 105 -3.68 -4.23 -0.95
CA SER A 105 -4.73 -3.97 0.03
C SER A 105 -4.14 -4.08 1.43
N TYR A 106 -4.50 -3.14 2.31
CA TYR A 106 -4.01 -3.08 3.68
C TYR A 106 -5.18 -3.16 4.65
N ILE A 107 -5.17 -4.17 5.51
CA ILE A 107 -6.08 -4.28 6.65
C ILE A 107 -5.25 -3.95 7.88
N ILE A 108 -5.51 -2.80 8.48
CA ILE A 108 -4.67 -2.25 9.53
C ILE A 108 -5.49 -2.14 10.81
N GLU A 109 -5.00 -2.73 11.88
CA GLU A 109 -5.64 -2.67 13.19
C GLU A 109 -5.60 -1.26 13.78
N GLU A 110 -6.65 -0.90 14.52
CA GLU A 110 -6.63 0.30 15.36
C GLU A 110 -5.50 0.18 16.39
N GLY A 111 -4.78 1.27 16.60
CA GLY A 111 -3.62 1.29 17.48
C GLY A 111 -2.30 0.90 16.81
N PHE A 112 -2.28 0.48 15.55
CA PHE A 112 -1.05 0.15 14.85
C PHE A 112 -0.13 1.38 14.73
N PRO A 113 1.18 1.27 15.05
CA PRO A 113 2.09 2.40 15.00
C PRO A 113 2.28 2.92 13.57
N LEU A 114 2.11 4.23 13.37
CA LEU A 114 2.31 4.87 12.06
C LEU A 114 3.76 4.75 11.56
N GLY A 115 4.72 4.74 12.48
CA GLY A 115 6.14 4.53 12.14
C GLY A 115 6.42 3.14 11.58
N ASP A 116 5.79 2.12 12.15
CA ASP A 116 5.91 0.74 11.67
C ASP A 116 5.19 0.57 10.32
N LEU A 117 4.01 1.18 10.16
CA LEU A 117 3.32 1.18 8.87
C LEU A 117 4.16 1.81 7.75
N LYS A 118 4.85 2.90 8.05
CA LYS A 118 5.75 3.54 7.07
C LYS A 118 6.99 2.70 6.77
N ARG A 119 7.43 1.88 7.72
CA ARG A 119 8.61 1.02 7.57
C ARG A 119 8.36 -0.21 6.73
N ILE A 120 7.15 -0.77 6.81
CA ILE A 120 6.66 -1.88 5.96
C ILE A 120 6.58 -1.44 4.50
#